data_d98bfbcc0a1f51725689e8866994941c
#
_entry.id   d98bfbcc0a1f51725689e8866994941c
#
_cell.length_a   1.000
_cell.length_b   1.000
_cell.length_c   1.000
_cell.angle_alpha   90.00
_cell.angle_beta   90.00
_cell.angle_gamma   90.00
#
_symmetry.space_group_name_H-M   'P 1'
#
loop_
_entity.id
_entity.type
_entity.pdbx_description
1 polymer ?
#
loop_
_entity_poly.entity_id
_entity_poly.type
_entity_poly.pdbx_seq_one_letter_code
_entity_poly.pdbx_strand_id
1 'polypeptide(L)'
;MKSTGIFDRTTTMTSNSNIQYIDTPSSLDAFCKQIETADWIALDTEFLREKTYYPKLCLLQIATPDAVACIDPIALDDLSPLLEIIFDEGITKVMHSGRQDMEIFFNIHGRPPSPVFDTQIAALLLGYADQIGYANLVKEMLGIELDKLHTRADWSLRPLSADQLQYAADDVVYLADIYRKMTARLTEMGRLAWLTEDFERLASPALYGNPPDHAWLKVKGGNRLKGASLSVLQALANWRETTAQRKDRPKGWILRDDALIDIARHRPSSMEALGKIRGLSEGLVRNSGKALVELVRDAADRQPVPFPDTGKRIKPTADQNALVDVMMALVRMSGEQNDLNPAVLASRKQLEQLVRGETDINVMQGWRKIFVGEQLARFLDGDLNLSVANGKLVVVN
;
A
#
# COMPACT_ATOMS: atom_id res chain seq x y z
N MET A 1 -28.54 -34.31 4.79
CA MET A 1 -27.59 -35.30 4.27
C MET A 1 -26.27 -34.58 4.05
N LYS A 2 -25.30 -34.85 4.90
CA LYS A 2 -23.97 -34.22 4.80
C LYS A 2 -23.17 -34.95 3.74
N SER A 3 -22.84 -34.26 2.63
CA SER A 3 -21.93 -34.76 1.61
C SER A 3 -20.48 -34.56 2.12
N THR A 4 -19.85 -35.64 2.49
CA THR A 4 -18.41 -35.75 2.76
C THR A 4 -17.69 -35.74 1.42
N GLY A 5 -17.29 -34.56 0.96
CA GLY A 5 -16.37 -34.43 -0.16
C GLY A 5 -14.98 -34.91 0.25
N ILE A 6 -14.47 -35.89 -0.47
CA ILE A 6 -13.11 -36.43 -0.40
C ILE A 6 -12.19 -35.31 -0.93
N PHE A 7 -11.51 -34.59 -0.01
CA PHE A 7 -10.45 -33.68 -0.40
C PHE A 7 -9.20 -34.51 -0.73
N ASP A 8 -8.83 -34.47 -1.99
CA ASP A 8 -7.56 -34.98 -2.50
C ASP A 8 -6.41 -34.28 -1.74
N ARG A 9 -5.50 -35.09 -1.19
CA ARG A 9 -4.30 -34.61 -0.51
C ARG A 9 -3.31 -34.08 -1.55
N THR A 10 -3.56 -32.88 -2.05
CA THR A 10 -2.55 -32.12 -2.78
C THR A 10 -1.46 -31.71 -1.81
N THR A 11 -0.26 -32.08 -2.13
CA THR A 11 1.00 -31.91 -1.38
C THR A 11 1.13 -30.49 -0.83
N THR A 12 0.87 -30.34 0.48
CA THR A 12 1.27 -29.13 1.21
C THR A 12 2.77 -29.10 1.19
N MET A 13 3.39 -27.97 0.80
CA MET A 13 4.82 -27.76 1.03
C MET A 13 5.04 -27.88 2.53
N THR A 14 5.69 -28.94 2.98
CA THR A 14 6.03 -29.11 4.39
C THR A 14 7.19 -28.16 4.70
N SER A 15 7.26 -27.64 5.93
CA SER A 15 8.31 -26.81 6.52
C SER A 15 9.75 -27.35 6.42
N ASN A 16 9.98 -28.39 5.64
CA ASN A 16 11.24 -29.06 5.36
C ASN A 16 11.74 -28.81 3.91
N SER A 17 11.21 -27.82 3.19
CA SER A 17 11.82 -27.38 1.93
C SER A 17 13.23 -26.85 2.23
N ASN A 18 14.21 -27.32 1.46
CA ASN A 18 15.60 -26.89 1.59
C ASN A 18 15.70 -25.40 1.20
N ILE A 19 15.67 -24.52 2.21
CA ILE A 19 15.77 -23.07 2.01
C ILE A 19 17.16 -22.77 1.47
N GLN A 20 17.24 -22.18 0.28
CA GLN A 20 18.49 -21.74 -0.31
C GLN A 20 18.83 -20.34 0.20
N TYR A 21 19.99 -20.17 0.85
CA TYR A 21 20.53 -18.84 1.12
C TYR A 21 21.48 -18.45 0.00
N ILE A 22 21.16 -17.33 -0.66
CA ILE A 22 21.83 -16.89 -1.90
C ILE A 22 22.59 -15.59 -1.61
N ASP A 23 23.91 -15.72 -1.53
CA ASP A 23 24.87 -14.66 -1.20
C ASP A 23 26.04 -14.56 -2.19
N THR A 24 26.01 -15.35 -3.29
CA THR A 24 27.02 -15.32 -4.35
C THR A 24 26.39 -15.18 -5.74
N PRO A 25 27.07 -14.55 -6.72
CA PRO A 25 26.56 -14.45 -8.10
C PRO A 25 26.24 -15.82 -8.71
N SER A 26 27.06 -16.83 -8.48
CA SER A 26 26.84 -18.17 -9.07
C SER A 26 25.61 -18.86 -8.50
N SER A 27 25.32 -18.71 -7.19
CA SER A 27 24.09 -19.24 -6.61
C SER A 27 22.85 -18.46 -7.07
N LEU A 28 22.98 -17.15 -7.29
CA LEU A 28 21.92 -16.33 -7.87
C LEU A 28 21.57 -16.79 -9.29
N ASP A 29 22.57 -16.95 -10.18
CA ASP A 29 22.37 -17.42 -11.54
C ASP A 29 21.71 -18.80 -11.60
N ALA A 30 22.14 -19.71 -10.71
CA ALA A 30 21.56 -21.05 -10.62
C ALA A 30 20.08 -21.00 -10.19
N PHE A 31 19.76 -20.16 -9.21
CA PHE A 31 18.38 -19.98 -8.74
C PHE A 31 17.50 -19.30 -9.80
N CYS A 32 17.99 -18.27 -10.47
CA CYS A 32 17.26 -17.60 -11.55
C CYS A 32 16.88 -18.59 -12.67
N LYS A 33 17.81 -19.46 -13.09
CA LYS A 33 17.52 -20.53 -14.06
C LYS A 33 16.47 -21.54 -13.58
N GLN A 34 16.39 -21.77 -12.27
CA GLN A 34 15.40 -22.67 -11.68
C GLN A 34 13.99 -22.11 -11.72
N ILE A 35 13.83 -20.77 -11.64
CA ILE A 35 12.53 -20.09 -11.52
C ILE A 35 12.11 -19.33 -12.79
N GLU A 36 12.95 -19.18 -13.81
CA GLU A 36 12.68 -18.38 -15.02
C GLU A 36 11.46 -18.83 -15.83
N THR A 37 11.03 -20.09 -15.66
CA THR A 37 9.85 -20.65 -16.35
C THR A 37 8.61 -20.74 -15.46
N ALA A 38 8.64 -20.16 -14.28
CA ALA A 38 7.50 -20.18 -13.37
C ALA A 38 6.38 -19.25 -13.85
N ASP A 39 5.13 -19.70 -13.77
CA ASP A 39 3.96 -18.84 -14.05
C ASP A 39 3.76 -17.75 -12.98
N TRP A 40 4.27 -17.98 -11.76
CA TRP A 40 4.19 -17.07 -10.64
C TRP A 40 5.31 -17.32 -9.62
N ILE A 41 5.65 -16.29 -8.87
CA ILE A 41 6.55 -16.33 -7.73
C ILE A 41 5.87 -15.70 -6.52
N ALA A 42 5.92 -16.33 -5.34
CA ALA A 42 5.64 -15.68 -4.07
C ALA A 42 6.86 -14.86 -3.67
N LEU A 43 6.63 -13.61 -3.26
CA LEU A 43 7.69 -12.62 -3.04
C LEU A 43 7.39 -11.80 -1.80
N ASP A 44 8.41 -11.65 -0.94
CA ASP A 44 8.40 -10.79 0.24
C ASP A 44 9.75 -10.10 0.41
N THR A 45 9.81 -9.01 1.18
CA THR A 45 11.05 -8.27 1.42
C THR A 45 11.22 -7.86 2.87
N GLU A 46 12.47 -7.97 3.36
CA GLU A 46 12.86 -7.34 4.61
C GLU A 46 13.74 -6.11 4.34
N PHE A 47 13.42 -5.00 4.98
CA PHE A 47 14.07 -3.72 4.71
C PHE A 47 14.19 -2.82 5.95
N LEU A 48 15.08 -1.84 5.87
CA LEU A 48 15.23 -0.78 6.87
C LEU A 48 14.79 0.57 6.33
N ARG A 49 14.02 1.33 7.13
CA ARG A 49 13.54 2.67 6.79
C ARG A 49 13.62 3.63 7.98
N GLU A 50 14.79 3.74 8.61
CA GLU A 50 14.94 4.59 9.79
C GLU A 50 15.71 5.89 9.52
N LYS A 51 16.82 5.81 8.80
CA LYS A 51 17.81 6.89 8.63
C LYS A 51 17.96 7.35 7.19
N THR A 52 17.20 6.77 6.27
CA THR A 52 17.25 7.00 4.83
C THR A 52 15.92 7.56 4.30
N TYR A 53 15.95 8.16 3.14
CA TYR A 53 14.75 8.55 2.41
C TYR A 53 14.10 7.33 1.75
N TYR A 54 14.92 6.51 1.10
CA TYR A 54 14.51 5.26 0.47
C TYR A 54 14.62 4.09 1.46
N PRO A 55 13.69 3.13 1.43
CA PRO A 55 13.87 1.89 2.16
C PRO A 55 15.09 1.14 1.61
N LYS A 56 15.96 0.66 2.50
CA LYS A 56 17.11 -0.17 2.14
C LYS A 56 16.68 -1.63 2.16
N LEU A 57 16.66 -2.27 0.99
CA LEU A 57 16.41 -3.71 0.89
C LEU A 57 17.53 -4.46 1.62
N CYS A 58 17.16 -5.39 2.49
CA CYS A 58 18.09 -6.15 3.32
C CYS A 58 18.01 -7.66 3.08
N LEU A 59 16.83 -8.18 2.73
CA LEU A 59 16.64 -9.57 2.34
C LEU A 59 15.47 -9.63 1.36
N LEU A 60 15.53 -10.53 0.41
CA LEU A 60 14.46 -10.82 -0.54
C LEU A 60 14.13 -12.30 -0.47
N GLN A 61 12.86 -12.62 -0.29
CA GLN A 61 12.40 -14.00 -0.23
C GLN A 61 11.58 -14.31 -1.50
N ILE A 62 11.86 -15.47 -2.08
CA ILE A 62 11.11 -15.98 -3.23
C ILE A 62 10.78 -17.44 -3.02
N ALA A 63 9.51 -17.79 -3.33
CA ALA A 63 9.10 -19.18 -3.43
C ALA A 63 8.33 -19.43 -4.72
N THR A 64 8.58 -20.60 -5.30
CA THR A 64 7.79 -21.26 -6.34
C THR A 64 7.29 -22.60 -5.80
N PRO A 65 6.51 -23.39 -6.54
CA PRO A 65 6.17 -24.75 -6.11
C PRO A 65 7.39 -25.64 -5.81
N ASP A 66 8.53 -25.40 -6.46
CA ASP A 66 9.70 -26.29 -6.48
C ASP A 66 10.94 -25.70 -5.80
N ALA A 67 10.93 -24.43 -5.43
CA ALA A 67 12.10 -23.73 -4.90
C ALA A 67 11.72 -22.68 -3.87
N VAL A 68 12.56 -22.54 -2.83
CA VAL A 68 12.47 -21.46 -1.82
C VAL A 68 13.87 -20.89 -1.61
N ALA A 69 13.98 -19.56 -1.67
CA ALA A 69 15.26 -18.88 -1.43
C ALA A 69 15.09 -17.60 -0.61
N CYS A 70 16.11 -17.35 0.21
CA CYS A 70 16.39 -16.06 0.84
C CYS A 70 17.62 -15.46 0.15
N ILE A 71 17.43 -14.39 -0.61
CA ILE A 71 18.48 -13.75 -1.42
C ILE A 71 19.02 -12.56 -0.64
N ASP A 72 20.34 -12.46 -0.51
CA ASP A 72 21.02 -11.40 0.23
C ASP A 72 21.50 -10.27 -0.66
N PRO A 73 20.75 -9.16 -0.78
CA PRO A 73 21.14 -8.01 -1.60
C PRO A 73 22.28 -7.19 -1.00
N ILE A 74 22.71 -7.51 0.25
CA ILE A 74 23.86 -6.85 0.87
C ILE A 74 25.16 -7.52 0.45
N ALA A 75 25.11 -8.84 0.22
CA ALA A 75 26.27 -9.64 -0.22
C ALA A 75 26.44 -9.62 -1.75
N LEU A 76 25.37 -9.34 -2.50
CA LEU A 76 25.35 -9.34 -3.97
C LEU A 76 25.46 -7.92 -4.52
N ASP A 77 26.45 -7.66 -5.33
CA ASP A 77 26.66 -6.37 -5.99
C ASP A 77 25.70 -6.14 -7.16
N ASP A 78 25.21 -7.22 -7.79
CA ASP A 78 24.33 -7.18 -8.94
C ASP A 78 23.13 -8.14 -8.76
N LEU A 79 21.93 -7.60 -8.81
CA LEU A 79 20.66 -8.33 -8.76
C LEU A 79 19.97 -8.37 -10.13
N SER A 80 20.60 -7.87 -11.20
CA SER A 80 19.98 -7.74 -12.53
C SER A 80 19.34 -9.04 -13.04
N PRO A 81 19.96 -10.23 -12.94
CA PRO A 81 19.33 -11.47 -13.40
C PRO A 81 18.01 -11.79 -12.67
N LEU A 82 17.93 -11.48 -11.39
CA LEU A 82 16.72 -11.67 -10.59
C LEU A 82 15.67 -10.61 -10.89
N LEU A 83 16.10 -9.36 -11.08
CA LEU A 83 15.20 -8.26 -11.43
C LEU A 83 14.54 -8.50 -12.80
N GLU A 84 15.24 -9.09 -13.78
CA GLU A 84 14.64 -9.50 -15.04
C GLU A 84 13.42 -10.41 -14.82
N ILE A 85 13.51 -11.39 -13.93
CA ILE A 85 12.40 -12.30 -13.59
C ILE A 85 11.29 -11.55 -12.81
N ILE A 86 11.65 -10.72 -11.83
CA ILE A 86 10.66 -9.95 -11.05
C ILE A 86 9.89 -8.97 -11.94
N PHE A 87 10.51 -8.42 -12.97
CA PHE A 87 9.88 -7.49 -13.90
C PHE A 87 9.35 -8.13 -15.19
N ASP A 88 9.44 -9.46 -15.33
CA ASP A 88 8.81 -10.19 -16.41
C ASP A 88 7.28 -10.14 -16.29
N GLU A 89 6.61 -9.66 -17.31
CA GLU A 89 5.14 -9.55 -17.36
C GLU A 89 4.44 -10.90 -17.56
N GLY A 90 5.16 -11.94 -17.93
CA GLY A 90 4.68 -13.33 -17.98
C GLY A 90 4.56 -14.00 -16.61
N ILE A 91 5.25 -13.48 -15.60
CA ILE A 91 5.31 -14.08 -14.27
C ILE A 91 4.48 -13.24 -13.28
N THR A 92 3.51 -13.84 -12.59
CA THR A 92 2.73 -13.15 -11.56
C THR A 92 3.52 -13.07 -10.24
N LYS A 93 3.65 -11.88 -9.67
CA LYS A 93 4.25 -11.64 -8.35
C LYS A 93 3.18 -11.71 -7.28
N VAL A 94 3.24 -12.73 -6.44
CA VAL A 94 2.30 -12.95 -5.35
C VAL A 94 2.87 -12.35 -4.08
N MET A 95 2.12 -11.46 -3.44
CA MET A 95 2.50 -10.74 -2.23
C MET A 95 1.38 -10.75 -1.18
N HIS A 96 1.70 -10.38 0.04
CA HIS A 96 0.71 -10.08 1.08
C HIS A 96 0.91 -8.67 1.63
N SER A 97 -0.08 -7.78 1.39
CA SER A 97 0.04 -6.36 1.77
C SER A 97 1.27 -5.67 1.15
N GLY A 98 1.59 -6.04 -0.10
CA GLY A 98 2.86 -5.80 -0.79
C GLY A 98 3.14 -4.35 -1.19
N ARG A 99 2.39 -3.36 -0.68
CA ARG A 99 2.59 -1.96 -1.08
C ARG A 99 3.98 -1.41 -0.75
N GLN A 100 4.58 -1.83 0.35
CA GLN A 100 5.92 -1.37 0.76
C GLN A 100 7.00 -2.05 -0.09
N ASP A 101 6.82 -3.33 -0.41
CA ASP A 101 7.70 -4.09 -1.28
C ASP A 101 7.69 -3.52 -2.71
N MET A 102 6.52 -3.19 -3.22
CA MET A 102 6.34 -2.52 -4.51
C MET A 102 7.04 -1.15 -4.55
N GLU A 103 7.05 -0.39 -3.43
CA GLU A 103 7.80 0.87 -3.30
C GLU A 103 9.32 0.62 -3.41
N ILE A 104 9.82 -0.46 -2.81
CA ILE A 104 11.25 -0.84 -2.91
C ILE A 104 11.62 -1.12 -4.37
N PHE A 105 10.85 -1.95 -5.05
CA PHE A 105 11.11 -2.27 -6.47
C PHE A 105 10.95 -1.05 -7.37
N PHE A 106 9.97 -0.18 -7.10
CA PHE A 106 9.84 1.09 -7.80
C PHE A 106 11.10 1.97 -7.64
N ASN A 107 11.67 2.03 -6.45
CA ASN A 107 12.88 2.81 -6.22
C ASN A 107 14.13 2.20 -6.89
N ILE A 108 14.19 0.87 -7.04
CA ILE A 108 15.30 0.16 -7.68
C ILE A 108 15.23 0.27 -9.22
N HIS A 109 14.02 0.08 -9.79
CA HIS A 109 13.85 -0.10 -11.23
C HIS A 109 13.08 1.04 -11.93
N GLY A 110 12.49 1.99 -11.19
CA GLY A 110 11.70 3.11 -11.73
C GLY A 110 10.24 2.76 -12.05
N ARG A 111 9.85 1.49 -11.97
CA ARG A 111 8.45 1.01 -12.06
C ARG A 111 8.19 -0.08 -11.03
N PRO A 112 6.94 -0.25 -10.54
CA PRO A 112 6.59 -1.42 -9.75
C PRO A 112 6.50 -2.67 -10.63
N PRO A 113 6.76 -3.88 -10.10
CA PRO A 113 6.56 -5.12 -10.85
C PRO A 113 5.07 -5.36 -11.16
N SER A 114 4.81 -6.00 -12.31
CA SER A 114 3.48 -6.36 -12.81
C SER A 114 3.60 -7.63 -13.68
N PRO A 115 2.56 -8.50 -13.73
CA PRO A 115 1.35 -8.48 -12.92
C PRO A 115 1.60 -8.83 -11.45
N VAL A 116 0.71 -8.38 -10.57
CA VAL A 116 0.76 -8.64 -9.13
C VAL A 116 -0.53 -9.29 -8.64
N PHE A 117 -0.43 -10.18 -7.64
CA PHE A 117 -1.55 -10.71 -6.88
C PHE A 117 -1.30 -10.45 -5.39
N ASP A 118 -2.10 -9.60 -4.77
CA ASP A 118 -1.99 -9.33 -3.33
C ASP A 118 -3.06 -10.13 -2.56
N THR A 119 -2.61 -11.05 -1.72
CA THR A 119 -3.49 -11.95 -0.98
C THR A 119 -4.31 -11.23 0.08
N GLN A 120 -3.86 -10.06 0.61
CA GLN A 120 -4.67 -9.26 1.53
C GLN A 120 -5.86 -8.60 0.81
N ILE A 121 -5.66 -8.12 -0.41
CA ILE A 121 -6.73 -7.58 -1.26
C ILE A 121 -7.70 -8.71 -1.67
N ALA A 122 -7.17 -9.84 -2.12
CA ALA A 122 -7.97 -10.99 -2.55
C ALA A 122 -8.81 -11.60 -1.42
N ALA A 123 -8.31 -11.59 -0.19
CA ALA A 123 -8.98 -12.10 1.00
C ALA A 123 -10.37 -11.47 1.23
N LEU A 124 -10.54 -10.20 0.88
CA LEU A 124 -11.83 -9.49 1.01
C LEU A 124 -12.96 -10.11 0.18
N LEU A 125 -12.62 -10.65 -1.01
CA LEU A 125 -13.59 -11.32 -1.90
C LEU A 125 -13.94 -12.73 -1.44
N LEU A 126 -13.24 -13.26 -0.45
CA LEU A 126 -13.49 -14.54 0.19
C LEU A 126 -14.10 -14.40 1.58
N GLY A 127 -14.49 -13.17 1.99
CA GLY A 127 -15.15 -12.89 3.25
C GLY A 127 -14.22 -12.71 4.46
N TYR A 128 -12.89 -12.76 4.28
CA TYR A 128 -11.95 -12.53 5.37
C TYR A 128 -11.97 -11.08 5.87
N ALA A 129 -11.40 -10.85 7.06
CA ALA A 129 -11.35 -9.55 7.70
C ALA A 129 -10.63 -8.49 6.83
N ASP A 130 -11.08 -7.23 6.91
CA ASP A 130 -10.39 -6.11 6.28
C ASP A 130 -8.98 -5.96 6.87
N GLN A 131 -7.98 -5.80 5.98
CA GLN A 131 -6.56 -5.73 6.34
C GLN A 131 -6.09 -6.92 7.20
N ILE A 132 -6.60 -8.12 6.92
CA ILE A 132 -6.14 -9.33 7.61
C ILE A 132 -4.62 -9.42 7.50
N GLY A 133 -3.93 -9.58 8.64
CA GLY A 133 -2.47 -9.77 8.65
C GLY A 133 -2.09 -11.18 8.22
N TYR A 134 -0.87 -11.33 7.67
CA TYR A 134 -0.38 -12.58 7.10
C TYR A 134 -0.53 -13.79 8.03
N ALA A 135 -0.04 -13.70 9.27
CA ALA A 135 -0.13 -14.81 10.23
C ALA A 135 -1.58 -15.26 10.51
N ASN A 136 -2.53 -14.31 10.54
CA ASN A 136 -3.94 -14.64 10.72
C ASN A 136 -4.51 -15.32 9.47
N LEU A 137 -4.13 -14.85 8.27
CA LEU A 137 -4.56 -15.46 7.02
C LEU A 137 -4.02 -16.90 6.88
N VAL A 138 -2.75 -17.13 7.21
CA VAL A 138 -2.14 -18.47 7.27
C VAL A 138 -2.91 -19.35 8.24
N LYS A 139 -3.20 -18.87 9.46
CA LYS A 139 -3.96 -19.61 10.45
C LYS A 139 -5.37 -19.96 9.97
N GLU A 140 -6.09 -19.01 9.38
CA GLU A 140 -7.48 -19.24 8.93
C GLU A 140 -7.56 -20.15 7.70
N MET A 141 -6.61 -20.03 6.76
CA MET A 141 -6.63 -20.82 5.52
C MET A 141 -5.92 -22.15 5.60
N LEU A 142 -4.83 -22.22 6.38
CA LEU A 142 -3.95 -23.39 6.42
C LEU A 142 -3.99 -24.12 7.78
N GLY A 143 -4.50 -23.47 8.84
CA GLY A 143 -4.51 -24.01 10.21
C GLY A 143 -3.14 -23.98 10.89
N ILE A 144 -2.19 -23.21 10.37
CA ILE A 144 -0.81 -23.11 10.85
C ILE A 144 -0.64 -21.84 11.69
N GLU A 145 0.01 -21.94 12.84
CA GLU A 145 0.37 -20.79 13.67
C GLU A 145 1.83 -20.40 13.39
N LEU A 146 2.04 -19.14 12.95
CA LEU A 146 3.37 -18.59 12.68
C LEU A 146 3.94 -17.94 13.94
N ASP A 147 5.25 -18.13 14.16
CA ASP A 147 6.01 -17.43 15.18
C ASP A 147 6.17 -15.94 14.83
N LYS A 148 6.13 -15.06 15.86
CA LYS A 148 6.27 -13.61 15.69
C LYS A 148 7.62 -13.06 16.19
N LEU A 149 8.61 -13.93 16.35
CA LEU A 149 9.86 -13.61 17.07
C LEU A 149 10.74 -12.56 16.35
N HIS A 150 10.72 -12.50 15.01
CA HIS A 150 11.65 -11.68 14.24
C HIS A 150 11.05 -10.44 13.57
N THR A 151 9.79 -10.10 13.82
CA THR A 151 9.07 -8.94 13.21
C THR A 151 9.80 -7.59 13.37
N ARG A 152 10.73 -7.44 14.32
CA ARG A 152 11.47 -6.21 14.60
C ARG A 152 13.00 -6.43 14.59
N ALA A 153 13.46 -7.44 13.87
CA ALA A 153 14.90 -7.72 13.75
C ALA A 153 15.58 -6.62 12.90
N ASP A 154 16.84 -6.34 13.19
CA ASP A 154 17.68 -5.53 12.31
C ASP A 154 18.21 -6.41 11.18
N TRP A 155 17.48 -6.41 10.06
CA TRP A 155 17.78 -7.22 8.89
C TRP A 155 19.05 -6.79 8.13
N SER A 156 19.68 -5.69 8.51
CA SER A 156 20.97 -5.28 7.91
C SER A 156 22.18 -5.96 8.52
N LEU A 157 22.02 -6.62 9.65
CA LEU A 157 23.11 -7.33 10.33
C LEU A 157 23.45 -8.63 9.61
N ARG A 158 24.75 -9.00 9.64
CA ARG A 158 25.26 -10.26 9.09
C ARG A 158 26.21 -10.92 10.08
N PRO A 159 26.25 -12.26 10.14
CA PRO A 159 25.39 -13.22 9.41
C PRO A 159 23.96 -13.23 9.95
N LEU A 160 23.00 -13.62 9.11
CA LEU A 160 21.64 -13.93 9.55
C LEU A 160 21.65 -15.30 10.30
N SER A 161 20.84 -15.40 11.35
CA SER A 161 20.68 -16.68 12.05
C SER A 161 19.77 -17.64 11.26
N ALA A 162 19.89 -18.95 11.56
CA ALA A 162 19.00 -19.94 10.96
C ALA A 162 17.52 -19.65 11.24
N ASP A 163 17.19 -19.17 12.44
CA ASP A 163 15.82 -18.81 12.82
C ASP A 163 15.30 -17.60 12.05
N GLN A 164 16.16 -16.61 11.75
CA GLN A 164 15.80 -15.47 10.89
C GLN A 164 15.53 -15.92 9.45
N LEU A 165 16.38 -16.80 8.90
CA LEU A 165 16.18 -17.32 7.55
C LEU A 165 14.92 -18.18 7.46
N GLN A 166 14.62 -18.97 8.48
CA GLN A 166 13.39 -19.76 8.54
C GLN A 166 12.16 -18.86 8.62
N TYR A 167 12.19 -17.85 9.51
CA TYR A 167 11.11 -16.86 9.62
C TYR A 167 10.83 -16.17 8.28
N ALA A 168 11.87 -15.68 7.60
CA ALA A 168 11.76 -15.02 6.32
C ALA A 168 11.25 -15.97 5.21
N ALA A 169 11.68 -17.23 5.21
CA ALA A 169 11.19 -18.21 4.26
C ALA A 169 9.72 -18.58 4.48
N ASP A 170 9.26 -18.61 5.72
CA ASP A 170 7.87 -18.91 6.07
C ASP A 170 6.89 -17.86 5.49
N ASP A 171 7.34 -16.60 5.31
CA ASP A 171 6.53 -15.53 4.71
C ASP A 171 6.23 -15.81 3.21
N VAL A 172 7.05 -16.57 2.49
CA VAL A 172 6.79 -16.92 1.08
C VAL A 172 6.31 -18.35 0.87
N VAL A 173 6.70 -19.30 1.71
CA VAL A 173 6.27 -20.71 1.61
C VAL A 173 4.77 -20.84 1.78
N TYR A 174 4.21 -20.30 2.85
CA TYR A 174 2.78 -20.34 3.09
C TYR A 174 2.00 -19.39 2.17
N LEU A 175 2.63 -18.33 1.70
CA LEU A 175 2.05 -17.43 0.70
C LEU A 175 1.76 -18.15 -0.62
N ALA A 176 2.68 -19.02 -1.05
CA ALA A 176 2.49 -19.86 -2.23
C ALA A 176 1.26 -20.80 -2.10
N ASP A 177 1.08 -21.41 -0.94
CA ASP A 177 -0.07 -22.27 -0.67
C ASP A 177 -1.40 -21.49 -0.60
N ILE A 178 -1.37 -20.31 0.03
CA ILE A 178 -2.51 -19.39 0.09
C ILE A 178 -2.92 -18.95 -1.32
N TYR A 179 -1.95 -18.54 -2.15
CA TYR A 179 -2.21 -18.11 -3.52
C TYR A 179 -2.96 -19.18 -4.32
N ARG A 180 -2.46 -20.43 -4.32
CA ARG A 180 -3.09 -21.53 -5.04
C ARG A 180 -4.53 -21.78 -4.57
N LYS A 181 -4.76 -21.79 -3.26
CA LYS A 181 -6.10 -21.98 -2.67
C LYS A 181 -7.03 -20.81 -2.98
N MET A 182 -6.54 -19.56 -2.86
CA MET A 182 -7.35 -18.37 -3.16
C MET A 182 -7.74 -18.32 -4.63
N THR A 183 -6.76 -18.52 -5.53
CA THR A 183 -6.99 -18.47 -6.97
C THR A 183 -7.99 -19.52 -7.40
N ALA A 184 -7.85 -20.77 -6.93
CA ALA A 184 -8.81 -21.83 -7.22
C ALA A 184 -10.24 -21.47 -6.75
N ARG A 185 -10.38 -21.01 -5.50
CA ARG A 185 -11.69 -20.65 -4.94
C ARG A 185 -12.31 -19.43 -5.61
N LEU A 186 -11.51 -18.39 -5.91
CA LEU A 186 -11.98 -17.21 -6.61
C LEU A 186 -12.41 -17.52 -8.05
N THR A 187 -11.71 -18.45 -8.72
CA THR A 187 -12.07 -18.93 -10.07
C THR A 187 -13.38 -19.69 -10.03
N GLU A 188 -13.55 -20.63 -9.08
CA GLU A 188 -14.80 -21.39 -8.88
C GLU A 188 -15.99 -20.44 -8.62
N MET A 189 -15.78 -19.37 -7.84
CA MET A 189 -16.79 -18.36 -7.55
C MET A 189 -17.00 -17.33 -8.69
N GLY A 190 -16.22 -17.36 -9.76
CA GLY A 190 -16.24 -16.36 -10.86
C GLY A 190 -15.82 -14.95 -10.40
N ARG A 191 -15.04 -14.83 -9.33
CA ARG A 191 -14.66 -13.54 -8.72
C ARG A 191 -13.25 -13.08 -9.03
N LEU A 192 -12.41 -13.94 -9.63
CA LEU A 192 -10.98 -13.62 -9.86
C LEU A 192 -10.81 -12.34 -10.68
N ALA A 193 -11.60 -12.17 -11.73
CA ALA A 193 -11.54 -10.99 -12.58
C ALA A 193 -11.94 -9.67 -11.87
N TRP A 194 -12.62 -9.74 -10.71
CA TRP A 194 -12.99 -8.54 -9.96
C TRP A 194 -11.79 -7.85 -9.31
N LEU A 195 -10.67 -8.55 -9.18
CA LEU A 195 -9.42 -8.04 -8.58
C LEU A 195 -8.55 -7.25 -9.56
N THR A 196 -8.83 -7.34 -10.88
CA THR A 196 -7.97 -6.74 -11.92
C THR A 196 -7.71 -5.26 -11.66
N GLU A 197 -8.76 -4.48 -11.43
CA GLU A 197 -8.65 -3.03 -11.19
C GLU A 197 -7.87 -2.71 -9.90
N ASP A 198 -8.07 -3.49 -8.83
CA ASP A 198 -7.37 -3.30 -7.56
C ASP A 198 -5.87 -3.63 -7.70
N PHE A 199 -5.53 -4.67 -8.47
CA PHE A 199 -4.13 -5.04 -8.74
C PHE A 199 -3.45 -4.07 -9.71
N GLU A 200 -4.13 -3.61 -10.76
CA GLU A 200 -3.62 -2.56 -11.66
C GLU A 200 -3.33 -1.27 -10.89
N ARG A 201 -4.22 -0.90 -9.96
CA ARG A 201 -3.99 0.25 -9.07
C ARG A 201 -2.78 0.03 -8.16
N LEU A 202 -2.60 -1.17 -7.57
CA LEU A 202 -1.44 -1.50 -6.76
C LEU A 202 -0.15 -1.44 -7.60
N ALA A 203 -0.18 -1.88 -8.86
CA ALA A 203 0.95 -1.82 -9.79
C ALA A 203 1.14 -0.43 -10.45
N SER A 204 0.35 0.58 -10.07
CA SER A 204 0.45 1.92 -10.67
C SER A 204 1.66 2.70 -10.15
N PRO A 205 2.57 3.18 -11.01
CA PRO A 205 3.70 4.04 -10.61
C PRO A 205 3.28 5.29 -9.83
N ALA A 206 2.07 5.79 -10.06
CA ALA A 206 1.53 6.97 -9.38
C ALA A 206 1.39 6.79 -7.86
N LEU A 207 1.30 5.54 -7.37
CA LEU A 207 1.25 5.26 -5.92
C LEU A 207 2.58 5.46 -5.20
N TYR A 208 3.70 5.31 -5.92
CA TYR A 208 5.05 5.21 -5.35
C TYR A 208 5.87 6.46 -5.62
N GLY A 209 5.58 7.15 -6.70
CA GLY A 209 6.25 8.39 -7.05
C GLY A 209 6.03 9.50 -6.03
N ASN A 210 7.11 10.15 -5.62
CA ASN A 210 7.06 11.34 -4.77
C ASN A 210 7.70 12.51 -5.54
N PRO A 211 7.04 13.05 -6.58
CA PRO A 211 7.60 14.16 -7.34
C PRO A 211 7.75 15.38 -6.44
N PRO A 212 8.93 16.03 -6.44
CA PRO A 212 9.20 17.19 -5.59
C PRO A 212 8.20 18.33 -5.78
N ASP A 213 7.66 18.50 -6.98
CA ASP A 213 6.68 19.55 -7.31
C ASP A 213 5.35 19.36 -6.58
N HIS A 214 5.03 18.15 -6.14
CA HIS A 214 3.82 17.84 -5.38
C HIS A 214 4.05 17.67 -3.87
N ALA A 215 5.29 17.79 -3.40
CA ALA A 215 5.65 17.56 -2.00
C ALA A 215 4.92 18.50 -1.02
N TRP A 216 4.60 19.72 -1.44
CA TRP A 216 3.88 20.71 -0.66
C TRP A 216 2.45 20.30 -0.27
N LEU A 217 1.81 19.44 -1.06
CA LEU A 217 0.47 18.90 -0.77
C LEU A 217 0.44 18.06 0.50
N LYS A 218 1.57 17.44 0.85
CA LYS A 218 1.74 16.56 2.03
C LYS A 218 2.20 17.31 3.28
N VAL A 219 2.48 18.64 3.19
CA VAL A 219 2.94 19.43 4.36
C VAL A 219 1.77 19.70 5.30
N LYS A 220 1.88 19.22 6.55
CA LYS A 220 0.84 19.42 7.56
C LYS A 220 0.61 20.90 7.85
N GLY A 221 -0.62 21.38 7.66
CA GLY A 221 -1.00 22.78 7.86
C GLY A 221 -0.71 23.72 6.69
N GLY A 222 -0.13 23.24 5.60
CA GLY A 222 0.15 23.99 4.38
C GLY A 222 -1.12 24.57 3.73
N ASN A 223 -2.25 23.87 3.83
CA ASN A 223 -3.54 24.27 3.30
C ASN A 223 -4.11 25.57 3.89
N ARG A 224 -3.51 26.09 4.97
CA ARG A 224 -3.89 27.39 5.57
C ARG A 224 -3.14 28.56 4.96
N LEU A 225 -2.09 28.31 4.17
CA LEU A 225 -1.30 29.36 3.52
C LEU A 225 -1.96 29.77 2.19
N LYS A 226 -1.81 31.05 1.85
CA LYS A 226 -2.36 31.66 0.62
C LYS A 226 -1.35 32.65 0.04
N GLY A 227 -1.55 33.04 -1.23
CA GLY A 227 -0.73 34.03 -1.91
C GLY A 227 0.76 33.72 -1.83
N ALA A 228 1.60 34.72 -1.62
CA ALA A 228 3.05 34.61 -1.56
C ALA A 228 3.54 33.56 -0.54
N SER A 229 2.86 33.40 0.60
CA SER A 229 3.24 32.36 1.58
C SER A 229 3.01 30.96 1.05
N LEU A 230 1.98 30.71 0.26
CA LEU A 230 1.75 29.42 -0.38
C LEU A 230 2.81 29.14 -1.47
N SER A 231 3.12 30.15 -2.28
CA SER A 231 4.16 30.03 -3.31
C SER A 231 5.53 29.70 -2.70
N VAL A 232 5.90 30.37 -1.60
CA VAL A 232 7.12 30.08 -0.87
C VAL A 232 7.10 28.67 -0.28
N LEU A 233 5.97 28.21 0.29
CA LEU A 233 5.82 26.83 0.78
C LEU A 233 6.08 25.80 -0.32
N GLN A 234 5.53 26.03 -1.53
CA GLN A 234 5.72 25.14 -2.69
C GLN A 234 7.19 25.02 -3.06
N ALA A 235 7.88 26.12 -3.15
CA ALA A 235 9.30 26.13 -3.46
C ALA A 235 10.16 25.47 -2.38
N LEU A 236 9.89 25.74 -1.10
CA LEU A 236 10.59 25.13 0.03
C LEU A 236 10.34 23.63 0.13
N ALA A 237 9.12 23.18 -0.11
CA ALA A 237 8.77 21.75 -0.06
C ALA A 237 9.44 20.99 -1.21
N ASN A 238 9.48 21.57 -2.42
CA ASN A 238 10.23 21.03 -3.55
C ASN A 238 11.73 20.90 -3.23
N TRP A 239 12.35 21.98 -2.73
CA TRP A 239 13.76 21.99 -2.34
C TRP A 239 14.05 20.93 -1.25
N ARG A 240 13.18 20.81 -0.25
CA ARG A 240 13.31 19.80 0.82
C ARG A 240 13.24 18.39 0.26
N GLU A 241 12.27 18.11 -0.58
CA GLU A 241 12.06 16.79 -1.19
C GLU A 241 13.25 16.39 -2.04
N THR A 242 13.67 17.28 -2.96
CA THR A 242 14.85 17.08 -3.81
C THR A 242 16.12 16.87 -2.99
N THR A 243 16.28 17.64 -1.90
CA THR A 243 17.44 17.51 -1.02
C THR A 243 17.42 16.21 -0.24
N ALA A 244 16.25 15.77 0.23
CA ALA A 244 16.07 14.51 0.95
C ALA A 244 16.37 13.31 0.05
N GLN A 245 15.84 13.30 -1.16
CA GLN A 245 16.11 12.28 -2.18
C GLN A 245 17.59 12.19 -2.53
N ARG A 246 18.21 13.34 -2.86
CA ARG A 246 19.63 13.40 -3.24
C ARG A 246 20.58 12.95 -2.12
N LYS A 247 20.26 13.28 -0.86
CA LYS A 247 21.09 12.93 0.30
C LYS A 247 20.72 11.61 0.92
N ASP A 248 19.70 10.98 0.42
CA ASP A 248 19.08 9.78 1.00
C ASP A 248 18.86 9.93 2.53
N ARG A 249 18.13 11.00 2.92
CA ARG A 249 17.86 11.32 4.33
C ARG A 249 16.37 11.60 4.56
N PRO A 250 15.80 11.21 5.71
CA PRO A 250 14.43 11.52 6.05
C PRO A 250 14.14 13.01 5.89
N LYS A 251 12.99 13.36 5.30
CA LYS A 251 12.57 14.75 5.05
C LYS A 251 12.61 15.62 6.30
N GLY A 252 12.20 15.07 7.44
CA GLY A 252 12.22 15.77 8.72
C GLY A 252 13.63 16.10 9.24
N TRP A 253 14.67 15.39 8.76
CA TRP A 253 16.05 15.69 9.08
C TRP A 253 16.63 16.80 8.20
N ILE A 254 16.04 17.00 7.01
CA ILE A 254 16.39 18.14 6.15
C ILE A 254 15.72 19.40 6.69
N LEU A 255 14.38 19.39 6.85
CA LEU A 255 13.60 20.49 7.38
C LEU A 255 12.22 20.00 7.80
N ARG A 256 11.81 20.30 9.03
CA ARG A 256 10.52 19.88 9.59
C ARG A 256 9.36 20.70 9.02
N ASP A 257 8.14 20.15 9.04
CA ASP A 257 6.95 20.81 8.49
C ASP A 257 6.64 22.14 9.18
N ASP A 258 6.82 22.21 10.52
CA ASP A 258 6.62 23.44 11.30
C ASP A 258 7.57 24.56 10.85
N ALA A 259 8.84 24.24 10.67
CA ALA A 259 9.82 25.20 10.19
C ALA A 259 9.56 25.64 8.73
N LEU A 260 9.12 24.72 7.86
CA LEU A 260 8.68 25.08 6.48
C LEU A 260 7.56 26.11 6.51
N ILE A 261 6.52 25.86 7.33
CA ILE A 261 5.38 26.76 7.50
C ILE A 261 5.83 28.13 8.03
N ASP A 262 6.71 28.15 9.00
CA ASP A 262 7.18 29.40 9.62
C ASP A 262 8.05 30.21 8.65
N ILE A 263 8.96 29.58 7.89
CA ILE A 263 9.69 30.26 6.81
C ILE A 263 8.73 30.83 5.76
N ALA A 264 7.73 30.05 5.33
CA ALA A 264 6.76 30.46 4.34
C ALA A 264 5.87 31.65 4.80
N ARG A 265 5.56 31.73 6.10
CA ARG A 265 4.78 32.82 6.70
C ARG A 265 5.61 34.10 6.84
N HIS A 266 6.79 33.99 7.43
CA HIS A 266 7.63 35.15 7.76
C HIS A 266 8.43 35.66 6.58
N ARG A 267 8.71 34.80 5.58
CA ARG A 267 9.45 35.13 4.35
C ARG A 267 10.74 35.89 4.63
N PRO A 268 11.69 35.29 5.37
CA PRO A 268 12.91 35.97 5.78
C PRO A 268 13.70 36.44 4.55
N SER A 269 14.09 37.72 4.53
CA SER A 269 14.87 38.35 3.44
C SER A 269 16.37 38.39 3.72
N SER A 270 16.83 37.93 4.87
CA SER A 270 18.25 37.90 5.26
C SER A 270 18.57 36.65 6.08
N MET A 271 19.85 36.33 6.13
CA MET A 271 20.37 35.23 6.97
C MET A 271 20.05 35.43 8.44
N GLU A 272 20.10 36.67 8.92
CA GLU A 272 19.76 37.00 10.30
C GLU A 272 18.27 36.75 10.60
N ALA A 273 17.38 37.16 9.67
CA ALA A 273 15.96 36.92 9.80
C ALA A 273 15.63 35.40 9.74
N LEU A 274 16.32 34.66 8.87
CA LEU A 274 16.18 33.21 8.77
C LEU A 274 16.62 32.53 10.08
N GLY A 275 17.74 32.96 10.66
CA GLY A 275 18.25 32.41 11.93
C GLY A 275 17.31 32.59 13.13
N LYS A 276 16.36 33.53 13.06
CA LYS A 276 15.34 33.75 14.11
C LYS A 276 14.15 32.78 14.00
N ILE A 277 14.02 32.03 12.90
CA ILE A 277 12.97 31.04 12.72
C ILE A 277 13.21 29.84 13.65
N ARG A 278 12.20 29.52 14.43
CA ARG A 278 12.26 28.42 15.40
C ARG A 278 12.39 27.07 14.69
N GLY A 279 13.20 26.19 15.27
CA GLY A 279 13.36 24.80 14.76
C GLY A 279 14.37 24.65 13.62
N LEU A 280 15.07 25.73 13.22
CA LEU A 280 16.21 25.63 12.33
C LEU A 280 17.49 25.32 13.11
N SER A 281 18.26 24.33 12.65
CA SER A 281 19.59 24.08 13.21
C SER A 281 20.61 25.09 12.68
N GLU A 282 21.61 25.47 13.49
CA GLU A 282 22.70 26.33 13.05
C GLU A 282 23.43 25.77 11.81
N GLY A 283 23.58 24.43 11.77
CA GLY A 283 24.18 23.74 10.62
C GLY A 283 23.38 23.92 9.33
N LEU A 284 22.05 23.88 9.40
CA LEU A 284 21.20 24.13 8.25
C LEU A 284 21.31 25.57 7.77
N VAL A 285 21.23 26.53 8.70
CA VAL A 285 21.36 27.97 8.38
C VAL A 285 22.72 28.24 7.73
N ARG A 286 23.81 27.72 8.30
CA ARG A 286 25.17 27.91 7.76
C ARG A 286 25.33 27.30 6.36
N ASN A 287 24.82 26.07 6.14
CA ASN A 287 25.08 25.32 4.92
C ASN A 287 24.08 25.60 3.78
N SER A 288 22.84 25.99 4.10
CA SER A 288 21.75 26.16 3.12
C SER A 288 21.03 27.50 3.25
N GLY A 289 21.36 28.32 4.26
CA GLY A 289 20.59 29.52 4.58
C GLY A 289 20.59 30.53 3.43
N LYS A 290 21.72 30.76 2.76
CA LYS A 290 21.80 31.67 1.60
C LYS A 290 20.85 31.21 0.49
N ALA A 291 20.89 29.93 0.13
CA ALA A 291 20.01 29.35 -0.89
C ALA A 291 18.53 29.41 -0.49
N LEU A 292 18.22 29.20 0.81
CA LEU A 292 16.85 29.33 1.33
C LEU A 292 16.32 30.76 1.26
N VAL A 293 17.14 31.77 1.61
CA VAL A 293 16.75 33.20 1.49
C VAL A 293 16.52 33.60 0.04
N GLU A 294 17.39 33.18 -0.87
CA GLU A 294 17.21 33.40 -2.31
C GLU A 294 15.94 32.73 -2.83
N LEU A 295 15.70 31.46 -2.46
CA LEU A 295 14.50 30.71 -2.82
C LEU A 295 13.20 31.39 -2.31
N VAL A 296 13.21 31.89 -1.09
CA VAL A 296 12.08 32.61 -0.50
C VAL A 296 11.79 33.88 -1.28
N ARG A 297 12.82 34.68 -1.61
CA ARG A 297 12.69 35.90 -2.40
C ARG A 297 12.09 35.60 -3.78
N ASP A 298 12.68 34.63 -4.49
CA ASP A 298 12.31 34.32 -5.87
C ASP A 298 10.92 33.66 -5.98
N ALA A 299 10.48 32.97 -4.92
CA ALA A 299 9.16 32.36 -4.86
C ALA A 299 8.05 33.31 -4.41
N ALA A 300 8.39 34.37 -3.66
CA ALA A 300 7.39 35.30 -3.12
C ALA A 300 6.60 36.05 -4.23
N ASP A 301 7.23 36.28 -5.38
CA ASP A 301 6.63 37.00 -6.51
C ASP A 301 5.91 36.05 -7.50
N ARG A 302 5.96 34.73 -7.29
CA ARG A 302 5.28 33.77 -8.16
C ARG A 302 3.81 33.61 -7.76
N GLN A 303 2.97 33.31 -8.74
CA GLN A 303 1.61 32.89 -8.46
C GLN A 303 1.63 31.43 -7.93
N PRO A 304 1.03 31.15 -6.76
CA PRO A 304 0.96 29.79 -6.24
C PRO A 304 -0.04 28.94 -7.02
N VAL A 305 0.29 27.66 -7.16
CA VAL A 305 -0.71 26.66 -7.56
C VAL A 305 -1.69 26.49 -6.39
N PRO A 306 -2.99 26.67 -6.60
CA PRO A 306 -3.96 26.47 -5.52
C PRO A 306 -3.96 25.01 -5.07
N PHE A 307 -4.30 24.77 -3.78
CA PHE A 307 -4.60 23.41 -3.36
C PHE A 307 -5.72 22.84 -4.24
N PRO A 308 -5.64 21.56 -4.61
CA PRO A 308 -6.75 20.92 -5.29
C PRO A 308 -8.04 21.20 -4.52
N ASP A 309 -9.05 21.62 -5.23
CA ASP A 309 -10.36 21.78 -4.61
C ASP A 309 -10.91 20.38 -4.27
N THR A 310 -10.59 19.93 -3.07
CA THR A 310 -11.14 18.66 -2.57
C THR A 310 -12.62 18.79 -2.20
N GLY A 311 -13.27 19.88 -2.66
CA GLY A 311 -14.57 20.31 -2.18
C GLY A 311 -14.47 20.74 -0.71
N LYS A 312 -15.14 21.81 -0.30
CA LYS A 312 -15.29 22.05 1.14
C LYS A 312 -15.82 20.74 1.73
N ARG A 313 -15.12 20.14 2.70
CA ARG A 313 -15.71 19.07 3.52
C ARG A 313 -16.97 19.65 4.16
N ILE A 314 -18.05 19.63 3.40
CA ILE A 314 -19.39 19.94 3.91
C ILE A 314 -19.62 18.79 4.90
N LYS A 315 -19.65 19.14 6.17
CA LYS A 315 -20.03 18.14 7.19
C LYS A 315 -21.42 17.65 6.82
N PRO A 316 -21.62 16.33 6.73
CA PRO A 316 -22.94 15.79 6.50
C PRO A 316 -23.92 16.34 7.53
N THR A 317 -25.14 16.65 7.11
CA THR A 317 -26.24 17.01 8.01
C THR A 317 -26.59 15.79 8.90
N ALA A 318 -27.38 15.99 9.95
CA ALA A 318 -27.86 14.90 10.80
C ALA A 318 -28.61 13.85 9.95
N ASP A 319 -29.47 14.29 9.04
CA ASP A 319 -30.26 13.42 8.14
C ASP A 319 -29.33 12.66 7.17
N GLN A 320 -28.34 13.32 6.58
CA GLN A 320 -27.37 12.67 5.72
C GLN A 320 -26.55 11.59 6.48
N ASN A 321 -26.17 11.86 7.73
CA ASN A 321 -25.49 10.86 8.55
C ASN A 321 -26.40 9.65 8.84
N ALA A 322 -27.67 9.88 9.13
CA ALA A 322 -28.65 8.82 9.36
C ALA A 322 -28.82 7.96 8.09
N LEU A 323 -28.93 8.57 6.90
CA LEU A 323 -28.98 7.84 5.63
C LEU A 323 -27.72 6.98 5.43
N VAL A 324 -26.53 7.54 5.67
CA VAL A 324 -25.25 6.80 5.56
C VAL A 324 -25.23 5.61 6.52
N ASP A 325 -25.72 5.73 7.75
CA ASP A 325 -25.75 4.65 8.72
C ASP A 325 -26.68 3.50 8.28
N VAL A 326 -27.85 3.82 7.71
CA VAL A 326 -28.74 2.83 7.11
C VAL A 326 -28.10 2.17 5.89
N MET A 327 -27.47 2.94 5.02
CA MET A 327 -26.77 2.41 3.86
C MET A 327 -25.60 1.49 4.27
N MET A 328 -24.89 1.78 5.37
CA MET A 328 -23.89 0.86 5.93
C MET A 328 -24.51 -0.45 6.40
N ALA A 329 -25.76 -0.45 6.89
CA ALA A 329 -26.47 -1.68 7.22
C ALA A 329 -26.79 -2.50 5.96
N LEU A 330 -27.26 -1.86 4.87
CA LEU A 330 -27.47 -2.53 3.58
C LEU A 330 -26.16 -3.15 3.04
N VAL A 331 -25.04 -2.42 3.12
CA VAL A 331 -23.72 -2.94 2.70
C VAL A 331 -23.34 -4.19 3.51
N ARG A 332 -23.55 -4.19 4.83
CA ARG A 332 -23.30 -5.37 5.69
C ARG A 332 -24.19 -6.55 5.32
N MET A 333 -25.49 -6.30 5.09
CA MET A 333 -26.43 -7.34 4.67
C MET A 333 -26.01 -7.97 3.33
N SER A 334 -25.67 -7.15 2.36
CA SER A 334 -25.17 -7.64 1.06
C SER A 334 -23.86 -8.41 1.19
N GLY A 335 -22.96 -7.96 2.05
CA GLY A 335 -21.72 -8.68 2.35
C GLY A 335 -22.00 -10.07 2.91
N GLU A 336 -22.86 -10.18 3.93
CA GLU A 336 -23.22 -11.46 4.56
C GLU A 336 -23.94 -12.40 3.58
N GLN A 337 -24.86 -11.88 2.77
CA GLN A 337 -25.60 -12.67 1.78
C GLN A 337 -24.74 -13.25 0.67
N ASN A 338 -23.60 -12.62 0.38
CA ASN A 338 -22.74 -12.96 -0.76
C ASN A 338 -21.35 -13.47 -0.33
N ASP A 339 -21.14 -13.74 0.95
CA ASP A 339 -19.82 -14.14 1.49
C ASP A 339 -18.71 -13.15 1.07
N LEU A 340 -19.00 -11.84 1.18
CA LEU A 340 -18.07 -10.74 0.89
C LEU A 340 -17.80 -9.91 2.15
N ASN A 341 -16.57 -9.46 2.33
CA ASN A 341 -16.32 -8.46 3.36
C ASN A 341 -17.01 -7.14 2.99
N PRO A 342 -17.82 -6.54 3.87
CA PRO A 342 -18.51 -5.27 3.58
C PRO A 342 -17.57 -4.15 3.12
N ALA A 343 -16.32 -4.14 3.57
CA ALA A 343 -15.33 -3.12 3.21
C ALA A 343 -14.97 -3.14 1.71
N VAL A 344 -15.08 -4.30 1.05
CA VAL A 344 -14.83 -4.40 -0.40
C VAL A 344 -15.98 -3.85 -1.22
N LEU A 345 -17.19 -3.83 -0.67
CA LEU A 345 -18.39 -3.31 -1.33
C LEU A 345 -18.44 -1.78 -1.33
N ALA A 346 -18.38 -1.18 -0.13
CA ALA A 346 -18.38 0.28 0.00
C ALA A 346 -17.75 0.75 1.31
N SER A 347 -17.04 1.87 1.24
CA SER A 347 -16.59 2.61 2.41
C SER A 347 -17.62 3.66 2.83
N ARG A 348 -17.62 4.04 4.12
CA ARG A 348 -18.46 5.15 4.62
C ARG A 348 -18.29 6.43 3.79
N LYS A 349 -17.06 6.76 3.37
CA LYS A 349 -16.76 7.93 2.53
C LYS A 349 -17.50 7.88 1.19
N GLN A 350 -17.54 6.72 0.54
CA GLN A 350 -18.27 6.54 -0.72
C GLN A 350 -19.79 6.70 -0.52
N LEU A 351 -20.33 6.21 0.60
CA LEU A 351 -21.74 6.40 0.93
C LEU A 351 -22.06 7.88 1.22
N GLU A 352 -21.18 8.62 1.90
CA GLU A 352 -21.30 10.07 2.08
C GLU A 352 -21.28 10.81 0.74
N GLN A 353 -20.48 10.36 -0.23
CA GLN A 353 -20.45 10.88 -1.58
C GLN A 353 -21.77 10.60 -2.32
N LEU A 354 -22.27 9.37 -2.23
CA LEU A 354 -23.53 8.96 -2.86
C LEU A 354 -24.73 9.76 -2.34
N VAL A 355 -24.82 9.97 -1.02
CA VAL A 355 -25.87 10.81 -0.39
C VAL A 355 -25.81 12.26 -0.87
N ARG A 356 -24.65 12.75 -1.31
CA ARG A 356 -24.48 14.08 -1.93
C ARG A 356 -24.79 14.11 -3.44
N GLY A 357 -25.19 12.97 -4.01
CA GLY A 357 -25.51 12.86 -5.43
C GLY A 357 -24.30 12.57 -6.34
N GLU A 358 -23.12 12.21 -5.76
CA GLU A 358 -21.97 11.80 -6.56
C GLU A 358 -22.18 10.34 -6.99
N THR A 359 -22.30 10.07 -8.28
CA THR A 359 -22.55 8.73 -8.84
C THR A 359 -21.35 8.12 -9.53
N ASP A 360 -20.31 8.91 -9.83
CA ASP A 360 -19.05 8.42 -10.41
C ASP A 360 -18.10 7.97 -9.29
N ILE A 361 -18.47 6.88 -8.62
CA ILE A 361 -17.76 6.28 -7.49
C ILE A 361 -17.79 4.74 -7.59
N ASN A 362 -16.78 4.07 -7.08
CA ASN A 362 -16.59 2.62 -7.25
C ASN A 362 -17.81 1.78 -6.85
N VAL A 363 -18.54 2.17 -5.81
CA VAL A 363 -19.75 1.42 -5.37
C VAL A 363 -20.85 1.43 -6.42
N MET A 364 -20.85 2.39 -7.34
CA MET A 364 -21.80 2.51 -8.45
C MET A 364 -21.25 1.95 -9.77
N GLN A 365 -20.14 1.21 -9.76
CA GLN A 365 -19.47 0.68 -10.95
C GLN A 365 -19.26 -0.84 -10.85
N GLY A 366 -19.13 -1.48 -12.01
CA GLY A 366 -18.78 -2.89 -12.15
C GLY A 366 -19.62 -3.84 -11.27
N TRP A 367 -18.99 -4.84 -10.72
CA TRP A 367 -19.62 -5.84 -9.89
C TRP A 367 -20.18 -5.27 -8.57
N ARG A 368 -19.55 -4.22 -8.00
CA ARG A 368 -20.03 -3.56 -6.78
C ARG A 368 -21.42 -2.96 -6.95
N LYS A 369 -21.70 -2.39 -8.12
CA LYS A 369 -23.03 -1.87 -8.47
C LYS A 369 -24.09 -2.98 -8.42
N ILE A 370 -23.77 -4.14 -8.98
CA ILE A 370 -24.71 -5.30 -9.01
C ILE A 370 -25.02 -5.80 -7.59
N PHE A 371 -24.00 -5.92 -6.74
CA PHE A 371 -24.16 -6.52 -5.41
C PHE A 371 -24.78 -5.56 -4.38
N VAL A 372 -24.50 -4.27 -4.47
CA VAL A 372 -24.99 -3.32 -3.48
C VAL A 372 -25.38 -1.96 -4.06
N GLY A 373 -24.72 -1.47 -5.11
CA GLY A 373 -24.92 -0.11 -5.63
C GLY A 373 -26.35 0.15 -6.06
N GLU A 374 -27.01 -0.80 -6.74
CA GLU A 374 -28.39 -0.67 -7.17
C GLU A 374 -29.36 -0.63 -5.98
N GLN A 375 -29.13 -1.39 -4.94
CA GLN A 375 -29.92 -1.35 -3.70
C GLN A 375 -29.78 -0.01 -2.98
N LEU A 376 -28.55 0.53 -2.94
CA LEU A 376 -28.27 1.84 -2.34
C LEU A 376 -28.95 2.98 -3.11
N ALA A 377 -28.95 2.92 -4.43
CA ALA A 377 -29.67 3.89 -5.27
C ALA A 377 -31.17 3.84 -5.02
N ARG A 378 -31.79 2.65 -5.11
CA ARG A 378 -33.22 2.44 -4.83
C ARG A 378 -33.62 2.91 -3.42
N PHE A 379 -32.75 2.70 -2.43
CA PHE A 379 -33.00 3.19 -1.08
C PHE A 379 -33.03 4.72 -1.02
N LEU A 380 -32.10 5.40 -1.68
CA LEU A 380 -32.07 6.87 -1.73
C LEU A 380 -33.24 7.46 -2.53
N ASP A 381 -33.71 6.75 -3.56
CA ASP A 381 -34.87 7.14 -4.37
C ASP A 381 -36.21 6.88 -3.68
N GLY A 382 -36.20 6.16 -2.53
CA GLY A 382 -37.40 5.79 -1.77
C GLY A 382 -38.12 4.54 -2.29
N ASP A 383 -37.55 3.83 -3.27
CA ASP A 383 -38.09 2.62 -3.89
C ASP A 383 -37.75 1.35 -3.12
N LEU A 384 -36.99 1.46 -2.01
CA LEU A 384 -36.58 0.35 -1.15
C LEU A 384 -36.76 0.74 0.31
N ASN A 385 -37.48 -0.07 1.06
CA ASN A 385 -37.72 0.11 2.49
C ASN A 385 -37.03 -0.98 3.31
N LEU A 386 -36.76 -0.66 4.58
CA LEU A 386 -36.22 -1.63 5.54
C LEU A 386 -37.21 -1.89 6.64
N SER A 387 -37.35 -3.15 7.04
CA SER A 387 -38.18 -3.59 8.14
C SER A 387 -37.44 -4.62 9.00
N VAL A 388 -38.01 -4.96 10.13
CA VAL A 388 -37.51 -6.03 11.00
C VAL A 388 -38.46 -7.20 10.96
N ALA A 389 -37.95 -8.37 10.55
CA ALA A 389 -38.69 -9.64 10.61
C ALA A 389 -37.85 -10.70 11.34
N ASN A 390 -38.43 -11.33 12.36
CA ASN A 390 -37.78 -12.36 13.18
C ASN A 390 -36.42 -11.91 13.77
N GLY A 391 -36.32 -10.65 14.23
CA GLY A 391 -35.08 -10.07 14.78
C GLY A 391 -33.97 -9.77 13.76
N LYS A 392 -34.26 -9.87 12.47
CA LYS A 392 -33.33 -9.57 11.37
C LYS A 392 -33.85 -8.40 10.56
N LEU A 393 -32.89 -7.58 10.06
CA LEU A 393 -33.20 -6.55 9.10
C LEU A 393 -33.52 -7.19 7.75
N VAL A 394 -34.60 -6.74 7.12
CA VAL A 394 -35.06 -7.26 5.81
C VAL A 394 -35.39 -6.08 4.89
N VAL A 395 -35.17 -6.30 3.60
CA VAL A 395 -35.57 -5.36 2.55
C VAL A 395 -37.05 -5.64 2.22
N VAL A 396 -37.84 -4.57 2.16
CA VAL A 396 -39.25 -4.59 1.73
C VAL A 396 -39.37 -3.70 0.49
N ASN A 397 -39.94 -4.23 -0.58
CA ASN A 397 -40.16 -3.48 -1.83
C ASN A 397 -41.43 -2.64 -1.71
#